data_193c30aa7abbc5ad59337c7f995cb517
#
_entry.id   193c30aa7abbc5ad59337c7f995cb517
#
_cell.length_a   1.000
_cell.length_b   1.000
_cell.length_c   1.000
_cell.angle_alpha   90.00
_cell.angle_beta   90.00
_cell.angle_gamma   90.00
#
_symmetry.space_group_name_H-M   'P 1'
#
loop_
_entity.id
_entity.type
_entity.pdbx_description
1 polymer ?
#
loop_
_entity_poly.entity_id
_entity_poly.type
_entity_poly.pdbx_seq_one_letter_code
_entity_poly.pdbx_strand_id
1 'polypeptide(L)'
;MKQVETYAPPKENGKIMLNANELYCDLDEALRKEVLYELSKLSFHRYPDETSKELIEAYAKVMELDAACILAGNGSDEMLGFLIQYFLGKDKKLYTLQPDFSMYDYYAGMQETQVVKFVTDADGRFDVDAFIEQGREQRVDMILFSNPNNPSGHALSNQELLKIVDAFPCIPVVIDEAYAEFARDSMFKETSNYTNLYVTRTLSKAYGLAGVRLGFLIGNKAMMQTLRPHIVPYNISSVDQKIGV
;
A
#
# COMPACT_ATOMS: atom_id res chain seq x y z
N MET A 1 -12.65 -7.50 23.54
CA MET A 1 -11.44 -7.05 22.83
C MET A 1 -10.67 -8.26 22.38
N LYS A 2 -10.54 -8.51 21.07
CA LYS A 2 -9.56 -9.49 20.56
C LYS A 2 -8.17 -8.94 20.88
N GLN A 3 -7.27 -9.76 21.45
CA GLN A 3 -5.87 -9.39 21.61
C GLN A 3 -5.27 -9.27 20.22
N VAL A 4 -4.89 -8.06 19.84
CA VAL A 4 -4.07 -7.81 18.64
C VAL A 4 -2.64 -8.18 19.02
N GLU A 5 -2.02 -9.11 18.29
CA GLU A 5 -0.61 -9.45 18.53
C GLU A 5 0.27 -8.22 18.26
N THR A 6 1.12 -7.91 19.23
CA THR A 6 2.04 -6.77 19.11
C THR A 6 3.16 -7.14 18.14
N TYR A 7 3.31 -6.38 17.06
CA TYR A 7 4.48 -6.50 16.21
C TYR A 7 5.74 -6.09 16.97
N ALA A 8 6.67 -7.00 17.13
CA ALA A 8 7.95 -6.77 17.81
C ALA A 8 9.09 -7.13 16.84
N PRO A 9 9.67 -6.14 16.13
CA PRO A 9 10.79 -6.39 15.25
C PRO A 9 11.99 -6.88 16.06
N PRO A 10 12.81 -7.80 15.51
CA PRO A 10 14.04 -8.25 16.17
C PRO A 10 14.99 -7.06 16.33
N LYS A 11 15.69 -7.02 17.49
CA LYS A 11 16.68 -5.98 17.76
C LYS A 11 17.94 -6.24 16.93
N GLU A 12 18.56 -5.18 16.44
CA GLU A 12 19.89 -5.23 15.83
C GLU A 12 20.89 -5.82 16.82
N ASN A 13 21.63 -6.83 16.38
CA ASN A 13 22.63 -7.53 17.21
C ASN A 13 23.93 -7.79 16.44
N GLY A 14 24.29 -6.89 15.52
CA GLY A 14 25.50 -6.99 14.67
C GLY A 14 25.39 -8.00 13.53
N LYS A 15 24.20 -8.56 13.26
CA LYS A 15 23.93 -9.45 12.12
C LYS A 15 23.42 -8.66 10.92
N ILE A 16 23.52 -9.27 9.73
CA ILE A 16 22.88 -8.75 8.52
C ILE A 16 21.35 -8.87 8.71
N MET A 17 20.66 -7.75 8.65
CA MET A 17 19.20 -7.68 8.83
C MET A 17 18.50 -7.96 7.52
N LEU A 18 17.76 -9.08 7.44
CA LEU A 18 17.00 -9.50 6.25
C LEU A 18 15.49 -9.63 6.52
N ASN A 19 15.04 -9.23 7.71
CA ASN A 19 13.69 -9.48 8.21
C ASN A 19 12.65 -8.46 7.75
N ALA A 20 13.07 -7.28 7.31
CA ALA A 20 12.16 -6.17 6.94
C ALA A 20 12.18 -5.84 5.44
N ASN A 21 12.91 -6.60 4.62
CA ASN A 21 13.07 -6.38 3.19
C ASN A 21 13.51 -4.93 2.87
N GLU A 22 14.41 -4.39 3.69
CA GLU A 22 15.04 -3.10 3.45
C GLU A 22 16.08 -3.20 2.33
N LEU A 23 16.32 -2.10 1.62
CA LEU A 23 17.41 -2.05 0.63
C LEU A 23 18.76 -2.20 1.34
N TYR A 24 19.69 -2.93 0.74
CA TYR A 24 21.02 -3.23 1.32
C TYR A 24 21.97 -2.03 1.35
N CYS A 25 21.65 -0.94 0.63
CA CYS A 25 22.44 0.28 0.54
C CYS A 25 21.59 1.51 0.84
N ASP A 26 22.25 2.54 1.32
CA ASP A 26 21.66 3.86 1.57
C ASP A 26 21.79 4.75 0.31
N LEU A 27 21.20 5.96 0.36
CA LEU A 27 21.33 6.96 -0.69
C LEU A 27 22.81 7.23 -1.02
N ASP A 28 23.11 7.39 -2.29
CA ASP A 28 24.45 7.82 -2.69
C ASP A 28 24.80 9.21 -2.15
N GLU A 29 26.11 9.53 -2.12
CA GLU A 29 26.57 10.76 -1.49
C GLU A 29 26.08 12.03 -2.18
N ALA A 30 25.89 12.00 -3.51
CA ALA A 30 25.43 13.16 -4.27
C ALA A 30 23.96 13.45 -3.95
N LEU A 31 23.12 12.43 -4.02
CA LEU A 31 21.70 12.53 -3.68
C LEU A 31 21.49 12.93 -2.22
N ARG A 32 22.28 12.35 -1.30
CA ARG A 32 22.25 12.74 0.12
C ARG A 32 22.56 14.22 0.33
N LYS A 33 23.55 14.78 -0.36
CA LYS A 33 23.89 16.20 -0.28
C LYS A 33 22.76 17.08 -0.80
N GLU A 34 22.12 16.68 -1.89
CA GLU A 34 20.98 17.39 -2.46
C GLU A 34 19.81 17.41 -1.49
N VAL A 35 19.43 16.24 -0.92
CA VAL A 35 18.40 16.12 0.11
C VAL A 35 18.70 17.05 1.29
N LEU A 36 19.91 17.00 1.86
CA LEU A 36 20.27 17.84 3.00
C LEU A 36 20.21 19.35 2.67
N TYR A 37 20.60 19.73 1.47
CA TYR A 37 20.47 21.12 1.01
C TYR A 37 19.01 21.56 0.91
N GLU A 38 18.12 20.74 0.35
CA GLU A 38 16.69 21.05 0.27
C GLU A 38 16.05 21.10 1.66
N LEU A 39 16.39 20.19 2.56
CA LEU A 39 15.92 20.20 3.94
C LEU A 39 16.36 21.46 4.71
N SER A 40 17.55 22.01 4.42
CA SER A 40 18.04 23.25 5.05
C SER A 40 17.17 24.48 4.79
N LYS A 41 16.33 24.45 3.75
CA LYS A 41 15.41 25.53 3.39
C LYS A 41 14.06 25.46 4.13
N LEU A 42 13.78 24.36 4.85
CA LEU A 42 12.49 24.15 5.50
C LEU A 42 12.26 25.06 6.71
N SER A 43 11.03 25.51 6.87
CA SER A 43 10.57 26.26 8.03
C SER A 43 9.92 25.33 9.05
N PHE A 44 10.69 24.79 10.00
CA PHE A 44 10.23 23.78 10.97
C PHE A 44 9.13 24.26 11.94
N HIS A 45 8.88 25.58 12.05
CA HIS A 45 7.84 26.15 12.89
C HIS A 45 6.47 26.29 12.20
N ARG A 46 6.36 25.78 10.97
CA ARG A 46 5.12 25.79 10.18
C ARG A 46 4.62 24.38 9.94
N TYR A 47 3.31 24.24 9.84
CA TYR A 47 2.72 22.99 9.35
C TYR A 47 3.11 22.74 7.88
N PRO A 48 3.19 21.46 7.47
CA PRO A 48 3.43 21.11 6.06
C PRO A 48 2.27 21.52 5.15
N ASP A 49 2.44 21.32 3.85
CA ASP A 49 1.29 21.37 2.93
C ASP A 49 0.32 20.24 3.28
N GLU A 50 -0.91 20.61 3.60
CA GLU A 50 -1.97 19.68 4.02
C GLU A 50 -2.35 18.68 2.94
N THR A 51 -2.10 19.02 1.68
CA THR A 51 -2.45 18.20 0.52
C THR A 51 -1.27 17.42 -0.04
N SER A 52 -0.06 17.66 0.46
CA SER A 52 1.20 17.11 -0.08
C SER A 52 1.32 17.30 -1.59
N LYS A 53 0.90 18.46 -2.11
CA LYS A 53 0.71 18.72 -3.54
C LYS A 53 2.00 18.50 -4.33
N GLU A 54 3.12 19.13 -3.91
CA GLU A 54 4.40 19.01 -4.61
C GLU A 54 4.87 17.55 -4.71
N LEU A 55 4.76 16.79 -3.60
CA LEU A 55 5.07 15.38 -3.55
C LEU A 55 4.21 14.54 -4.50
N ILE A 56 2.88 14.76 -4.48
CA ILE A 56 1.95 14.04 -5.34
C ILE A 56 2.19 14.35 -6.82
N GLU A 57 2.45 15.63 -7.17
CA GLU A 57 2.75 16.05 -8.55
C GLU A 57 4.07 15.46 -9.04
N ALA A 58 5.12 15.41 -8.19
CA ALA A 58 6.40 14.79 -8.51
C ALA A 58 6.22 13.27 -8.77
N TYR A 59 5.53 12.58 -7.87
CA TYR A 59 5.27 11.16 -8.04
C TYR A 59 4.38 10.86 -9.26
N ALA A 60 3.32 11.65 -9.48
CA ALA A 60 2.44 11.54 -10.64
C ALA A 60 3.20 11.66 -11.97
N LYS A 61 4.16 12.59 -12.02
CA LYS A 61 5.03 12.78 -13.19
C LYS A 61 5.89 11.54 -13.47
N VAL A 62 6.49 10.94 -12.44
CA VAL A 62 7.30 9.71 -12.58
C VAL A 62 6.43 8.54 -13.04
N MET A 63 5.21 8.43 -12.51
CA MET A 63 4.28 7.35 -12.83
C MET A 63 3.46 7.60 -14.10
N GLU A 64 3.58 8.77 -14.73
CA GLU A 64 2.78 9.17 -15.90
C GLU A 64 1.27 9.10 -15.64
N LEU A 65 0.84 9.59 -14.47
CA LEU A 65 -0.55 9.61 -14.01
C LEU A 65 -1.06 11.05 -13.79
N ASP A 66 -2.39 11.20 -13.75
CA ASP A 66 -3.04 12.40 -13.22
C ASP A 66 -2.85 12.43 -11.69
N ALA A 67 -2.29 13.53 -11.15
CA ALA A 67 -2.13 13.73 -9.71
C ALA A 67 -3.46 13.60 -8.93
N ALA A 68 -4.59 13.85 -9.57
CA ALA A 68 -5.90 13.67 -8.97
C ALA A 68 -6.27 12.20 -8.69
N CYS A 69 -5.53 11.24 -9.27
CA CYS A 69 -5.67 9.81 -9.05
C CYS A 69 -4.82 9.29 -7.86
N ILE A 70 -4.10 10.17 -7.15
CA ILE A 70 -3.12 9.78 -6.14
C ILE A 70 -3.42 10.45 -4.79
N LEU A 71 -3.32 9.66 -3.72
CA LEU A 71 -3.23 10.14 -2.33
C LEU A 71 -1.89 9.69 -1.76
N ALA A 72 -1.31 10.50 -0.86
CA ALA A 72 -0.05 10.18 -0.20
C ALA A 72 -0.24 9.95 1.30
N GLY A 73 0.59 9.07 1.89
CA GLY A 73 0.53 8.72 3.31
C GLY A 73 1.89 8.32 3.89
N ASN A 74 1.92 8.12 5.20
CA ASN A 74 3.09 7.64 5.95
C ASN A 74 3.37 6.16 5.66
N GLY A 75 3.95 5.88 4.50
CA GLY A 75 4.08 4.56 3.92
C GLY A 75 2.75 4.07 3.34
N SER A 76 2.81 2.97 2.59
CA SER A 76 1.59 2.26 2.17
C SER A 76 0.77 1.75 3.36
N ASP A 77 1.41 1.54 4.51
CA ASP A 77 0.76 1.12 5.76
C ASP A 77 -0.38 2.05 6.18
N GLU A 78 -0.16 3.38 6.13
CA GLU A 78 -1.24 4.33 6.45
C GLU A 78 -2.39 4.21 5.45
N MET A 79 -2.10 4.06 4.18
CA MET A 79 -3.13 3.94 3.14
C MET A 79 -3.90 2.62 3.25
N LEU A 80 -3.23 1.52 3.58
CA LEU A 80 -3.87 0.23 3.83
C LEU A 80 -4.79 0.29 5.07
N GLY A 81 -4.29 0.83 6.17
CA GLY A 81 -5.08 1.04 7.39
C GLY A 81 -6.29 1.95 7.14
N PHE A 82 -6.08 3.03 6.39
CA PHE A 82 -7.13 3.96 5.99
C PHE A 82 -8.23 3.28 5.16
N LEU A 83 -7.87 2.49 4.13
CA LEU A 83 -8.85 1.78 3.30
C LEU A 83 -9.65 0.77 4.12
N ILE A 84 -8.98 0.00 4.97
CA ILE A 84 -9.64 -0.96 5.87
C ILE A 84 -10.62 -0.23 6.80
N GLN A 85 -10.21 0.89 7.39
CA GLN A 85 -11.08 1.69 8.27
C GLN A 85 -12.25 2.32 7.51
N TYR A 86 -12.04 2.75 6.27
CA TYR A 86 -13.06 3.42 5.47
C TYR A 86 -14.14 2.46 4.95
N PHE A 87 -13.74 1.29 4.47
CA PHE A 87 -14.64 0.33 3.82
C PHE A 87 -15.18 -0.76 4.76
N LEU A 88 -14.48 -1.04 5.84
CA LEU A 88 -14.78 -2.15 6.72
C LEU A 88 -15.13 -1.67 8.15
N GLY A 89 -15.53 -2.62 8.98
CA GLY A 89 -15.88 -2.44 10.38
C GLY A 89 -16.39 -3.75 10.95
N LYS A 90 -17.00 -3.67 12.11
CA LYS A 90 -17.65 -4.84 12.74
C LYS A 90 -18.68 -5.43 11.78
N ASP A 91 -18.75 -6.75 11.73
CA ASP A 91 -19.65 -7.53 10.87
C ASP A 91 -19.31 -7.51 9.36
N LYS A 92 -18.19 -6.87 8.99
CA LYS A 92 -17.64 -6.89 7.64
C LYS A 92 -16.52 -7.92 7.52
N LYS A 93 -16.20 -8.30 6.26
CA LYS A 93 -15.21 -9.34 5.96
C LYS A 93 -14.14 -8.80 5.02
N LEU A 94 -12.89 -8.84 5.48
CA LEU A 94 -11.71 -8.69 4.65
C LEU A 94 -11.32 -10.05 4.06
N TYR A 95 -11.05 -10.11 2.75
CA TYR A 95 -10.57 -11.31 2.08
C TYR A 95 -9.13 -11.11 1.60
N THR A 96 -8.24 -12.00 2.02
CA THR A 96 -6.81 -11.93 1.72
C THR A 96 -6.21 -13.32 1.55
N LEU A 97 -4.95 -13.39 1.10
CA LEU A 97 -4.22 -14.66 0.95
C LEU A 97 -3.65 -15.15 2.29
N GLN A 98 -3.24 -16.40 2.32
CA GLN A 98 -2.45 -16.99 3.39
C GLN A 98 -1.37 -17.90 2.78
N PRO A 99 -0.07 -17.57 2.98
CA PRO A 99 0.43 -16.40 3.73
C PRO A 99 0.31 -15.07 2.96
N ASP A 100 0.21 -13.97 3.69
CA ASP A 100 0.32 -12.60 3.18
C ASP A 100 0.82 -11.66 4.28
N PHE A 101 0.95 -10.37 3.98
CA PHE A 101 1.47 -9.37 4.89
C PHE A 101 0.59 -9.25 6.15
N SER A 102 1.18 -9.51 7.31
CA SER A 102 0.45 -9.64 8.58
C SER A 102 -0.25 -8.37 9.06
N MET A 103 0.13 -7.19 8.54
CA MET A 103 -0.52 -5.93 8.90
C MET A 103 -1.96 -5.83 8.41
N TYR A 104 -2.38 -6.62 7.42
CA TYR A 104 -3.79 -6.67 7.03
C TYR A 104 -4.66 -7.21 8.17
N ASP A 105 -4.21 -8.30 8.81
CA ASP A 105 -4.87 -8.85 10.00
C ASP A 105 -4.89 -7.86 11.17
N TYR A 106 -3.78 -7.14 11.35
CA TYR A 106 -3.65 -6.14 12.41
C TYR A 106 -4.68 -5.01 12.23
N TYR A 107 -4.75 -4.39 11.05
CA TYR A 107 -5.70 -3.30 10.78
C TYR A 107 -7.15 -3.78 10.81
N ALA A 108 -7.44 -4.96 10.27
CA ALA A 108 -8.76 -5.57 10.34
C ALA A 108 -9.18 -5.85 11.80
N GLY A 109 -8.24 -6.34 12.61
CA GLY A 109 -8.46 -6.58 14.04
C GLY A 109 -8.81 -5.32 14.82
N MET A 110 -8.19 -4.17 14.49
CA MET A 110 -8.53 -2.87 15.10
C MET A 110 -9.96 -2.43 14.79
N GLN A 111 -10.51 -2.83 13.64
CA GLN A 111 -11.89 -2.54 13.22
C GLN A 111 -12.90 -3.62 13.64
N GLU A 112 -12.49 -4.64 14.38
CA GLU A 112 -13.30 -5.84 14.69
C GLU A 112 -13.83 -6.55 13.42
N THR A 113 -13.14 -6.36 12.30
CA THR A 113 -13.46 -6.96 10.99
C THR A 113 -13.05 -8.44 10.97
N GLN A 114 -13.89 -9.29 10.41
CA GLN A 114 -13.53 -10.69 10.19
C GLN A 114 -12.56 -10.82 9.02
N VAL A 115 -11.46 -11.55 9.20
CA VAL A 115 -10.54 -11.88 8.11
C VAL A 115 -10.84 -13.28 7.59
N VAL A 116 -11.15 -13.38 6.30
CA VAL A 116 -11.30 -14.62 5.54
C VAL A 116 -10.02 -14.82 4.73
N LYS A 117 -9.44 -16.01 4.83
CA LYS A 117 -8.17 -16.32 4.18
C LYS A 117 -8.35 -17.34 3.06
N PHE A 118 -7.72 -17.10 1.92
CA PHE A 118 -7.51 -18.09 0.88
C PHE A 118 -6.10 -18.67 1.01
N VAL A 119 -6.02 -19.99 1.23
CA VAL A 119 -4.73 -20.66 1.41
C VAL A 119 -4.09 -20.92 0.05
N THR A 120 -2.89 -20.41 -0.16
CA THR A 120 -2.07 -20.67 -1.34
C THR A 120 -1.25 -21.96 -1.17
N ASP A 121 -0.65 -22.43 -2.25
CA ASP A 121 0.37 -23.48 -2.14
C ASP A 121 1.69 -22.95 -1.52
N ALA A 122 2.68 -23.83 -1.39
CA ALA A 122 3.97 -23.50 -0.78
C ALA A 122 4.76 -22.43 -1.57
N ASP A 123 4.50 -22.29 -2.87
CA ASP A 123 5.12 -21.30 -3.75
C ASP A 123 4.28 -20.01 -3.85
N GLY A 124 3.17 -19.91 -3.13
CA GLY A 124 2.25 -18.79 -3.15
C GLY A 124 1.28 -18.78 -4.33
N ARG A 125 1.23 -19.87 -5.10
CA ARG A 125 0.33 -20.00 -6.25
C ARG A 125 -1.06 -20.42 -5.82
N PHE A 126 -2.05 -20.02 -6.58
CA PHE A 126 -3.44 -20.41 -6.36
C PHE A 126 -4.27 -20.33 -7.65
N ASP A 127 -5.39 -21.02 -7.64
CA ASP A 127 -6.38 -20.95 -8.71
C ASP A 127 -7.26 -19.71 -8.53
N VAL A 128 -7.24 -18.82 -9.52
CA VAL A 128 -8.00 -17.55 -9.49
C VAL A 128 -9.51 -17.80 -9.51
N ASP A 129 -9.99 -18.83 -10.20
CA ASP A 129 -11.41 -19.17 -10.21
C ASP A 129 -11.87 -19.66 -8.86
N ALA A 130 -11.10 -20.52 -8.21
CA ALA A 130 -11.38 -20.98 -6.85
C ALA A 130 -11.34 -19.83 -5.83
N PHE A 131 -10.41 -18.86 -5.99
CA PHE A 131 -10.36 -17.65 -5.18
C PHE A 131 -11.65 -16.82 -5.33
N ILE A 132 -12.10 -16.60 -6.55
CA ILE A 132 -13.33 -15.87 -6.84
C ILE A 132 -14.55 -16.59 -6.25
N GLU A 133 -14.65 -17.90 -6.45
CA GLU A 133 -15.75 -18.71 -5.92
C GLU A 133 -15.85 -18.62 -4.41
N GLN A 134 -14.74 -18.86 -3.69
CA GLN A 134 -14.70 -18.75 -2.24
C GLN A 134 -15.06 -17.33 -1.76
N GLY A 135 -14.56 -16.28 -2.41
CA GLY A 135 -14.88 -14.90 -2.06
C GLY A 135 -16.38 -14.59 -2.16
N ARG A 136 -17.03 -15.11 -3.21
CA ARG A 136 -18.50 -14.99 -3.41
C ARG A 136 -19.29 -15.78 -2.37
N GLU A 137 -18.92 -17.04 -2.10
CA GLU A 137 -19.56 -17.88 -1.09
C GLU A 137 -19.46 -17.26 0.31
N GLN A 138 -18.30 -16.71 0.65
CA GLN A 138 -18.05 -16.04 1.93
C GLN A 138 -18.72 -14.66 2.02
N ARG A 139 -19.21 -14.10 0.91
CA ARG A 139 -19.81 -12.75 0.83
C ARG A 139 -18.88 -11.72 1.45
N VAL A 140 -17.67 -11.62 0.89
CA VAL A 140 -16.64 -10.71 1.38
C VAL A 140 -16.98 -9.26 1.03
N ASP A 141 -16.53 -8.31 1.84
CA ASP A 141 -16.84 -6.88 1.68
C ASP A 141 -15.65 -6.09 1.09
N MET A 142 -14.46 -6.65 1.14
CA MET A 142 -13.23 -6.07 0.57
C MET A 142 -12.23 -7.18 0.27
N ILE A 143 -11.53 -7.05 -0.83
CA ILE A 143 -10.38 -7.89 -1.19
C ILE A 143 -9.12 -7.06 -1.04
N LEU A 144 -8.10 -7.63 -0.38
CA LEU A 144 -6.78 -7.02 -0.24
C LEU A 144 -5.72 -8.09 -0.18
N PHE A 145 -4.74 -8.04 -1.08
CA PHE A 145 -3.56 -8.90 -1.03
C PHE A 145 -2.37 -8.24 -1.73
N SER A 146 -1.16 -8.70 -1.40
CA SER A 146 0.07 -8.21 -2.01
C SER A 146 0.35 -8.89 -3.36
N ASN A 147 0.74 -8.09 -4.38
CA ASN A 147 1.17 -8.58 -5.68
C ASN A 147 2.33 -7.73 -6.23
N PRO A 148 3.56 -8.25 -6.26
CA PRO A 148 4.03 -9.57 -5.80
C PRO A 148 3.74 -9.86 -4.33
N ASN A 149 3.42 -11.13 -4.03
CA ASN A 149 3.06 -11.53 -2.68
C ASN A 149 4.25 -11.52 -1.72
N ASN A 150 4.04 -11.05 -0.52
CA ASN A 150 4.95 -11.16 0.61
C ASN A 150 4.38 -12.19 1.61
N PRO A 151 5.00 -13.39 1.82
CA PRO A 151 6.44 -13.62 1.63
C PRO A 151 6.83 -14.46 0.40
N SER A 152 5.90 -14.99 -0.39
CA SER A 152 6.22 -16.00 -1.40
C SER A 152 6.97 -15.46 -2.63
N GLY A 153 6.82 -14.16 -2.94
CA GLY A 153 7.33 -13.54 -4.17
C GLY A 153 6.52 -13.90 -5.42
N HIS A 154 5.47 -14.72 -5.29
CA HIS A 154 4.59 -15.04 -6.41
C HIS A 154 3.83 -13.79 -6.88
N ALA A 155 3.67 -13.65 -8.19
CA ALA A 155 2.90 -12.56 -8.78
C ALA A 155 1.90 -13.08 -9.81
N LEU A 156 0.66 -12.66 -9.70
CA LEU A 156 -0.34 -12.81 -10.75
C LEU A 156 -0.07 -11.81 -11.87
N SER A 157 -0.43 -12.19 -13.09
CA SER A 157 -0.47 -11.28 -14.23
C SER A 157 -1.61 -10.27 -14.12
N ASN A 158 -1.51 -9.14 -14.83
CA ASN A 158 -2.60 -8.17 -14.90
C ASN A 158 -3.92 -8.79 -15.40
N GLN A 159 -3.86 -9.76 -16.31
CA GLN A 159 -5.06 -10.45 -16.80
C GLN A 159 -5.76 -11.24 -15.68
N GLU A 160 -5.01 -11.93 -14.83
CA GLU A 160 -5.55 -12.67 -13.69
C GLU A 160 -6.10 -11.71 -12.63
N LEU A 161 -5.41 -10.60 -12.36
CA LEU A 161 -5.88 -9.56 -11.44
C LEU A 161 -7.16 -8.90 -11.93
N LEU A 162 -7.25 -8.55 -13.21
CA LEU A 162 -8.46 -7.99 -13.81
C LEU A 162 -9.64 -8.95 -13.72
N LYS A 163 -9.42 -10.25 -13.89
CA LYS A 163 -10.47 -11.27 -13.70
C LYS A 163 -11.05 -11.21 -12.29
N ILE A 164 -10.21 -10.98 -11.26
CA ILE A 164 -10.68 -10.79 -9.88
C ILE A 164 -11.47 -9.48 -9.76
N VAL A 165 -10.95 -8.38 -10.29
CA VAL A 165 -11.61 -7.04 -10.22
C VAL A 165 -12.99 -7.08 -10.87
N ASP A 166 -13.10 -7.68 -12.06
CA ASP A 166 -14.36 -7.83 -12.80
C ASP A 166 -15.36 -8.74 -12.08
N ALA A 167 -14.88 -9.73 -11.35
CA ALA A 167 -15.74 -10.65 -10.58
C ALA A 167 -16.42 -10.01 -9.36
N PHE A 168 -15.88 -8.86 -8.89
CA PHE A 168 -16.33 -8.16 -7.68
C PHE A 168 -16.57 -6.66 -7.90
N PRO A 169 -17.47 -6.26 -8.83
CA PRO A 169 -17.62 -4.86 -9.25
C PRO A 169 -18.16 -3.92 -8.15
N CYS A 170 -18.75 -4.48 -7.09
CA CYS A 170 -19.42 -3.71 -6.03
C CYS A 170 -18.64 -3.60 -4.73
N ILE A 171 -17.45 -4.21 -4.64
CA ILE A 171 -16.60 -4.14 -3.45
C ILE A 171 -15.19 -3.68 -3.81
N PRO A 172 -14.47 -3.01 -2.92
CA PRO A 172 -13.10 -2.59 -3.19
C PRO A 172 -12.17 -3.80 -3.32
N VAL A 173 -11.36 -3.77 -4.39
CA VAL A 173 -10.24 -4.68 -4.62
C VAL A 173 -8.97 -3.87 -4.52
N VAL A 174 -8.15 -4.17 -3.53
CA VAL A 174 -6.89 -3.48 -3.25
C VAL A 174 -5.74 -4.41 -3.57
N ILE A 175 -4.87 -3.98 -4.47
CA ILE A 175 -3.63 -4.67 -4.79
C ILE A 175 -2.48 -3.91 -4.14
N ASP A 176 -1.85 -4.54 -3.15
CA ASP A 176 -0.68 -3.96 -2.51
C ASP A 176 0.57 -4.26 -3.34
N GLU A 177 1.03 -3.24 -4.03
CA GLU A 177 2.17 -3.29 -4.94
C GLU A 177 3.47 -2.81 -4.28
N ALA A 178 3.69 -3.12 -3.01
CA ALA A 178 4.92 -2.74 -2.30
C ALA A 178 6.21 -3.26 -2.95
N TYR A 179 6.10 -4.29 -3.79
CA TYR A 179 7.23 -4.93 -4.48
C TYR A 179 7.12 -4.89 -6.02
N ALA A 180 6.27 -4.04 -6.56
CA ALA A 180 5.98 -4.01 -8.00
C ALA A 180 7.19 -3.63 -8.87
N GLU A 181 8.19 -2.91 -8.33
CA GLU A 181 9.43 -2.60 -9.02
C GLU A 181 10.27 -3.86 -9.34
N PHE A 182 9.98 -4.98 -8.66
CA PHE A 182 10.61 -6.28 -8.90
C PHE A 182 9.76 -7.19 -9.80
N ALA A 183 8.57 -6.75 -10.21
CA ALA A 183 7.65 -7.46 -11.09
C ALA A 183 7.75 -6.95 -12.54
N ARG A 184 7.12 -7.69 -13.47
CA ARG A 184 7.00 -7.26 -14.88
C ARG A 184 5.81 -6.35 -15.11
N ASP A 185 4.71 -6.60 -14.38
CA ASP A 185 3.41 -5.99 -14.57
C ASP A 185 3.01 -5.21 -13.33
N SER A 186 2.12 -4.24 -13.49
CA SER A 186 1.54 -3.46 -12.42
C SER A 186 0.14 -2.98 -12.79
N MET A 187 -0.75 -2.94 -11.81
CA MET A 187 -2.15 -2.58 -11.99
C MET A 187 -2.44 -1.08 -11.91
N PHE A 188 -1.45 -0.24 -11.56
CA PHE A 188 -1.71 1.16 -11.27
C PHE A 188 -2.33 1.93 -12.46
N LYS A 189 -1.97 1.61 -13.72
CA LYS A 189 -2.56 2.23 -14.92
C LYS A 189 -4.01 1.82 -15.15
N GLU A 190 -4.38 0.61 -14.73
CA GLU A 190 -5.73 0.08 -14.86
C GLU A 190 -6.72 0.75 -13.88
N THR A 191 -6.24 1.36 -12.81
CA THR A 191 -7.10 2.00 -11.80
C THR A 191 -8.00 3.08 -12.39
N SER A 192 -7.60 3.73 -13.48
CA SER A 192 -8.42 4.75 -14.17
C SER A 192 -9.71 4.17 -14.77
N ASN A 193 -9.70 2.88 -15.12
CA ASN A 193 -10.79 2.18 -15.79
C ASN A 193 -11.80 1.57 -14.80
N TYR A 194 -11.43 1.46 -13.50
CA TYR A 194 -12.20 0.75 -12.49
C TYR A 194 -12.48 1.61 -11.26
N THR A 195 -13.71 1.71 -10.83
CA THR A 195 -14.08 2.44 -9.60
C THR A 195 -13.88 1.65 -8.33
N ASN A 196 -13.67 0.34 -8.44
CA ASN A 196 -13.45 -0.59 -7.33
C ASN A 196 -11.99 -1.06 -7.19
N LEU A 197 -11.08 -0.66 -8.09
CA LEU A 197 -9.67 -1.03 -8.04
C LEU A 197 -8.83 0.06 -7.37
N TYR A 198 -8.05 -0.35 -6.39
CA TYR A 198 -7.08 0.48 -5.67
C TYR A 198 -5.72 -0.20 -5.68
N VAL A 199 -4.67 0.60 -5.82
CA VAL A 199 -3.29 0.13 -5.78
C VAL A 199 -2.52 0.91 -4.72
N THR A 200 -1.83 0.23 -3.81
CA THR A 200 -0.90 0.87 -2.90
C THR A 200 0.54 0.71 -3.37
N ARG A 201 1.35 1.75 -3.17
CA ARG A 201 2.78 1.78 -3.53
C ARG A 201 3.59 2.36 -2.37
N THR A 202 4.87 2.01 -2.28
CA THR A 202 5.75 2.51 -1.22
C THR A 202 7.13 2.84 -1.75
N LEU A 203 7.74 3.87 -1.16
CA LEU A 203 9.17 4.16 -1.41
C LEU A 203 10.10 3.39 -0.45
N SER A 204 9.53 2.58 0.46
CA SER A 204 10.30 1.87 1.49
C SER A 204 11.16 0.72 0.96
N LYS A 205 10.84 0.14 -0.20
CA LYS A 205 11.47 -1.09 -0.72
C LYS A 205 12.47 -0.77 -1.81
N ALA A 206 12.09 -0.80 -3.07
CA ALA A 206 12.99 -0.61 -4.20
C ALA A 206 13.69 0.76 -4.22
N TYR A 207 13.04 1.80 -3.69
CA TYR A 207 13.61 3.15 -3.61
C TYR A 207 14.53 3.38 -2.39
N GLY A 208 14.63 2.42 -1.47
CA GLY A 208 15.52 2.51 -0.31
C GLY A 208 15.14 3.56 0.73
N LEU A 209 13.91 4.07 0.73
CA LEU A 209 13.43 5.14 1.61
C LEU A 209 12.56 4.63 2.77
N ALA A 210 12.89 3.45 3.31
CA ALA A 210 12.12 2.85 4.41
C ALA A 210 12.01 3.77 5.64
N GLY A 211 13.08 4.50 5.97
CA GLY A 211 13.13 5.46 7.07
C GLY A 211 12.35 6.76 6.83
N VAL A 212 12.03 7.09 5.58
CA VAL A 212 11.29 8.31 5.20
C VAL A 212 9.77 8.13 5.31
N ARG A 213 9.29 6.90 5.32
CA ARG A 213 7.86 6.60 5.50
C ARG A 213 6.95 7.23 4.44
N LEU A 214 7.26 7.08 3.16
CA LEU A 214 6.40 7.54 2.08
C LEU A 214 5.73 6.38 1.34
N GLY A 215 4.43 6.53 1.10
CA GLY A 215 3.63 5.63 0.30
C GLY A 215 2.46 6.34 -0.36
N PHE A 216 1.86 5.67 -1.32
CA PHE A 216 0.82 6.23 -2.15
C PHE A 216 -0.34 5.26 -2.32
N LEU A 217 -1.53 5.81 -2.41
CA LEU A 217 -2.74 5.13 -2.85
C LEU A 217 -3.13 5.67 -4.22
N ILE A 218 -3.30 4.79 -5.18
CA ILE A 218 -3.66 5.10 -6.55
C ILE A 218 -5.03 4.49 -6.83
N GLY A 219 -5.91 5.26 -7.46
CA GLY A 219 -7.26 4.81 -7.79
C GLY A 219 -7.91 5.68 -8.85
N ASN A 220 -9.14 5.35 -9.19
CA ASN A 220 -9.95 6.17 -10.09
C ASN A 220 -10.11 7.59 -9.53
N LYS A 221 -10.02 8.60 -10.40
CA LYS A 221 -10.09 10.02 -10.03
C LYS A 221 -11.30 10.37 -9.16
N ALA A 222 -12.49 9.89 -9.53
CA ALA A 222 -13.70 10.17 -8.76
C ALA A 222 -13.65 9.54 -7.37
N MET A 223 -13.10 8.33 -7.26
CA MET A 223 -12.94 7.65 -5.98
C MET A 223 -11.88 8.34 -5.10
N MET A 224 -10.76 8.77 -5.68
CA MET A 224 -9.75 9.53 -4.93
C MET A 224 -10.30 10.88 -4.43
N GLN A 225 -11.14 11.56 -5.20
CA GLN A 225 -11.83 12.77 -4.75
C GLN A 225 -12.77 12.50 -3.58
N THR A 226 -13.44 11.35 -3.57
CA THR A 226 -14.32 10.92 -2.45
C THR A 226 -13.53 10.58 -1.19
N LEU A 227 -12.37 9.92 -1.34
CA LEU A 227 -11.53 9.49 -0.22
C LEU A 227 -10.70 10.64 0.39
N ARG A 228 -10.24 11.59 -0.42
CA ARG A 228 -9.34 12.69 0.00
C ARG A 228 -9.80 13.44 1.26
N PRO A 229 -11.07 13.83 1.44
CA PRO A 229 -11.53 14.54 2.63
C PRO A 229 -11.42 13.75 3.94
N HIS A 230 -11.21 12.44 3.85
CA HIS A 230 -11.09 11.55 5.01
C HIS A 230 -9.64 11.27 5.42
N ILE A 231 -8.65 11.75 4.64
CA ILE A 231 -7.24 11.73 5.04
C ILE A 231 -7.02 12.79 6.11
N VAL A 232 -6.29 12.42 7.15
CA VAL A 232 -5.94 13.35 8.24
C VAL A 232 -5.07 14.49 7.67
N PRO A 233 -5.46 15.77 7.89
CA PRO A 233 -4.64 16.90 7.44
C PRO A 233 -3.24 16.83 8.06
N TYR A 234 -2.21 17.21 7.28
CA TYR A 234 -0.81 17.25 7.73
C TYR A 234 -0.25 15.87 8.12
N ASN A 235 -0.81 14.80 7.59
CA ASN A 235 -0.37 13.42 7.89
C ASN A 235 1.11 13.18 7.56
N ILE A 236 1.66 13.81 6.52
CA ILE A 236 3.07 13.67 6.12
C ILE A 236 3.84 14.92 6.54
N SER A 237 4.97 14.74 7.22
CA SER A 237 5.81 15.86 7.67
C SER A 237 6.42 16.65 6.50
N SER A 238 6.79 17.92 6.74
CA SER A 238 7.49 18.75 5.73
C SER A 238 8.81 18.11 5.29
N VAL A 239 9.48 17.39 6.19
CA VAL A 239 10.74 16.69 5.92
C VAL A 239 10.50 15.55 4.93
N ASP A 240 9.52 14.70 5.20
CA ASP A 240 9.22 13.54 4.36
C ASP A 240 8.66 13.98 3.01
N GLN A 241 7.78 15.00 2.98
CA GLN A 241 7.30 15.57 1.72
C GLN A 241 8.48 16.07 0.87
N LYS A 242 9.45 16.75 1.46
CA LYS A 242 10.58 17.33 0.73
C LYS A 242 11.58 16.29 0.26
N ILE A 243 11.78 15.21 1.00
CA ILE A 243 12.63 14.08 0.57
C ILE A 243 11.99 13.33 -0.62
N GLY A 244 10.67 13.29 -0.68
CA GLY A 244 9.94 12.58 -1.73
C GLY A 244 9.83 13.32 -3.07
N VAL A 245 10.20 14.60 -3.12
CA VAL A 245 10.22 15.45 -4.31
C VAL A 245 11.57 15.37 -5.03
#